data_25920d79f492b75940e977b20bf08146
#
_entry.id   25920d79f492b75940e977b20bf08146
#
_cell.length_a   1.000
_cell.length_b   1.000
_cell.length_c   1.000
_cell.angle_alpha   90.00
_cell.angle_beta   90.00
_cell.angle_gamma   90.00
#
_symmetry.space_group_name_H-M   'P 1'
#
loop_
_entity.id
_entity.type
_entity.pdbx_description
1 polymer ?
#
loop_
_entity_poly.entity_id
_entity_poly.type
_entity_poly.pdbx_seq_one_letter_code
_entity_poly.pdbx_strand_id
1 'polypeptide(L)'
;MKERNYNSRTEKDYNFWRALYYQLFVVFVVMPVSKLMYKIKVEGRENVPTSSRVIYAGNHVSYLDPPMLAYAVHRRVAFMAKKELFESDNKLLKFLVHSLGGFAVNREKPELATFKTVKAVFNTPWSLGIFPQGKIVKEPVIENITKGFILFAKKFKADIVPVGICGFDGYAKKLFEKDMTIKIGKPISYELDEDEIVREWARQICEFTGFENRVEQAQPETVNC
;
A
#
# COMPACT_ATOMS: atom_id res chain seq x y z
N MET A 1 -4.00 29.54 11.90
CA MET A 1 -4.44 28.17 11.53
C MET A 1 -3.40 27.20 12.07
N LYS A 2 -3.75 26.28 13.00
CA LYS A 2 -2.78 25.26 13.46
C LYS A 2 -2.35 24.45 12.26
N GLU A 3 -1.04 24.36 12.00
CA GLU A 3 -0.49 23.43 11.02
C GLU A 3 -1.00 22.04 11.35
N ARG A 4 -1.68 21.42 10.39
CA ARG A 4 -2.14 20.03 10.57
C ARG A 4 -0.92 19.12 10.53
N ASN A 5 -0.61 18.50 11.66
CA ASN A 5 0.49 17.55 11.74
C ASN A 5 0.10 16.25 11.02
N TYR A 6 0.46 16.14 9.74
CA TYR A 6 0.16 14.98 8.90
C TYR A 6 0.99 13.75 9.27
N ASN A 7 2.05 13.93 10.05
CA ASN A 7 2.98 12.87 10.45
C ASN A 7 2.49 12.09 11.67
N SER A 8 1.53 12.62 12.44
CA SER A 8 1.02 11.98 13.65
C SER A 8 -0.50 11.93 13.60
N ARG A 9 -1.04 10.72 13.52
CA ARG A 9 -2.48 10.46 13.64
C ARG A 9 -2.76 9.64 14.89
N THR A 10 -3.95 9.79 15.41
CA THR A 10 -4.48 9.08 16.56
C THR A 10 -5.65 8.20 16.15
N GLU A 11 -6.12 7.33 17.03
CA GLU A 11 -7.32 6.52 16.81
C GLU A 11 -8.56 7.36 16.49
N LYS A 12 -8.65 8.58 17.05
CA LYS A 12 -9.74 9.53 16.75
C LYS A 12 -9.78 9.96 15.29
N ASP A 13 -8.65 9.89 14.60
CA ASP A 13 -8.57 10.20 13.17
C ASP A 13 -9.12 9.07 12.29
N TYR A 14 -9.23 7.85 12.80
CA TYR A 14 -9.76 6.67 12.10
C TYR A 14 -11.17 6.30 12.60
N ASN A 15 -11.98 7.32 12.88
CA ASN A 15 -13.33 7.21 13.43
C ASN A 15 -14.36 6.70 12.40
N PHE A 16 -15.59 6.49 12.90
CA PHE A 16 -16.73 6.03 12.08
C PHE A 16 -17.00 6.93 10.87
N TRP A 17 -16.98 8.26 11.03
CA TRP A 17 -17.30 9.18 9.94
C TRP A 17 -16.26 9.13 8.81
N ARG A 18 -14.98 9.04 9.16
CA ARG A 18 -13.92 8.84 8.17
C ARG A 18 -14.06 7.48 7.48
N ALA A 19 -14.37 6.44 8.24
CA ALA A 19 -14.59 5.11 7.70
C ALA A 19 -15.77 5.08 6.71
N LEU A 20 -16.87 5.75 7.06
CA LEU A 20 -18.03 5.89 6.18
C LEU A 20 -17.67 6.69 4.92
N TYR A 21 -17.02 7.84 5.07
CA TYR A 21 -16.56 8.65 3.93
C TYR A 21 -15.65 7.84 3.00
N TYR A 22 -14.66 7.13 3.56
CA TYR A 22 -13.76 6.26 2.78
C TYR A 22 -14.55 5.22 1.98
N GLN A 23 -15.49 4.56 2.62
CA GLN A 23 -16.28 3.49 2.02
C GLN A 23 -17.18 4.02 0.90
N LEU A 24 -17.86 5.15 1.14
CA LEU A 24 -18.66 5.83 0.13
C LEU A 24 -17.77 6.29 -1.05
N PHE A 25 -16.61 6.87 -0.77
CA PHE A 25 -15.69 7.29 -1.83
C PHE A 25 -15.20 6.10 -2.67
N VAL A 26 -14.82 4.99 -2.04
CA VAL A 26 -14.40 3.78 -2.78
C VAL A 26 -15.55 3.23 -3.62
N VAL A 27 -16.76 3.11 -3.05
CA VAL A 27 -17.90 2.50 -3.73
C VAL A 27 -18.47 3.39 -4.84
N PHE A 28 -18.60 4.69 -4.60
CA PHE A 28 -19.28 5.60 -5.52
C PHE A 28 -18.35 6.38 -6.45
N VAL A 29 -17.05 6.41 -6.17
CA VAL A 29 -16.07 7.11 -7.00
C VAL A 29 -15.04 6.13 -7.56
N VAL A 30 -14.26 5.48 -6.69
CA VAL A 30 -13.14 4.63 -7.15
C VAL A 30 -13.66 3.47 -7.99
N MET A 31 -14.65 2.72 -7.50
CA MET A 31 -15.17 1.55 -8.21
C MET A 31 -15.79 1.88 -9.57
N PRO A 32 -16.72 2.84 -9.69
CA PRO A 32 -17.30 3.18 -10.99
C PRO A 32 -16.28 3.73 -11.96
N VAL A 33 -15.44 4.68 -11.54
CA VAL A 33 -14.42 5.28 -12.40
C VAL A 33 -13.44 4.21 -12.88
N SER A 34 -12.98 3.36 -11.98
CA SER A 34 -12.04 2.29 -12.33
C SER A 34 -12.65 1.30 -13.31
N LYS A 35 -13.88 0.84 -13.05
CA LYS A 35 -14.60 -0.08 -13.95
C LYS A 35 -14.89 0.53 -15.32
N LEU A 36 -15.12 1.85 -15.37
CA LEU A 36 -15.40 2.55 -16.61
C LEU A 36 -14.11 2.76 -17.44
N MET A 37 -12.99 3.00 -16.80
CA MET A 37 -11.72 3.26 -17.47
C MET A 37 -10.94 2.00 -17.79
N TYR A 38 -11.05 0.97 -16.94
CA TYR A 38 -10.27 -0.25 -17.03
C TYR A 38 -11.17 -1.49 -16.99
N LYS A 39 -10.80 -2.53 -17.71
CA LYS A 39 -11.39 -3.87 -17.55
C LYS A 39 -10.67 -4.55 -16.36
N ILE A 40 -11.19 -4.30 -15.16
CA ILE A 40 -10.54 -4.78 -13.94
C ILE A 40 -10.98 -6.19 -13.62
N LYS A 41 -10.01 -7.09 -13.47
CA LYS A 41 -10.15 -8.43 -12.89
C LYS A 41 -9.47 -8.45 -11.52
N VAL A 42 -10.14 -9.01 -10.52
CA VAL A 42 -9.56 -9.21 -9.19
C VAL A 42 -9.56 -10.69 -8.89
N GLU A 43 -8.40 -11.23 -8.53
CA GLU A 43 -8.18 -12.63 -8.19
C GLU A 43 -7.67 -12.73 -6.74
N GLY A 44 -7.96 -13.83 -6.06
CA GLY A 44 -7.46 -14.10 -4.71
C GLY A 44 -8.17 -13.36 -3.59
N ARG A 45 -9.41 -12.88 -3.78
CA ARG A 45 -10.16 -12.19 -2.71
C ARG A 45 -10.39 -13.05 -1.47
N GLU A 46 -10.43 -14.35 -1.62
CA GLU A 46 -10.50 -15.32 -0.53
C GLU A 46 -9.30 -15.25 0.41
N ASN A 47 -8.18 -14.71 -0.04
CA ASN A 47 -6.96 -14.52 0.76
C ASN A 47 -7.02 -13.27 1.66
N VAL A 48 -8.05 -12.43 1.53
CA VAL A 48 -8.20 -11.24 2.39
C VAL A 48 -8.60 -11.68 3.78
N PRO A 49 -7.74 -11.46 4.81
CA PRO A 49 -8.05 -11.90 6.17
C PRO A 49 -9.28 -11.19 6.75
N THR A 50 -9.99 -11.87 7.65
CA THR A 50 -11.10 -11.26 8.41
C THR A 50 -10.61 -10.21 9.39
N SER A 51 -9.40 -10.39 9.94
CA SER A 51 -8.74 -9.43 10.83
C SER A 51 -8.43 -8.12 10.09
N SER A 52 -8.53 -7.00 10.77
CA SER A 52 -8.07 -5.69 10.27
C SER A 52 -6.58 -5.45 10.52
N ARG A 53 -5.94 -6.23 11.40
CA ARG A 53 -4.50 -6.11 11.70
C ARG A 53 -3.67 -6.79 10.61
N VAL A 54 -3.64 -6.16 9.45
CA VAL A 54 -3.02 -6.66 8.23
C VAL A 54 -2.26 -5.54 7.53
N ILE A 55 -1.14 -5.88 6.92
CA ILE A 55 -0.37 -5.00 6.03
C ILE A 55 -0.59 -5.47 4.59
N TYR A 56 -1.29 -4.69 3.79
CA TYR A 56 -1.37 -4.92 2.35
C TYR A 56 -0.14 -4.32 1.69
N ALA A 57 0.72 -5.18 1.13
CA ALA A 57 1.99 -4.81 0.53
C ALA A 57 1.95 -5.00 -0.98
N GLY A 58 1.87 -3.90 -1.75
CA GLY A 58 1.74 -3.92 -3.21
C GLY A 58 3.02 -3.54 -3.95
N ASN A 59 3.14 -3.94 -5.23
CA ASN A 59 4.08 -3.31 -6.14
C ASN A 59 3.60 -1.90 -6.50
N HIS A 60 4.53 -0.99 -6.86
CA HIS A 60 4.19 0.42 -7.07
C HIS A 60 4.61 0.90 -8.46
N VAL A 61 3.66 0.95 -9.37
CA VAL A 61 3.87 1.33 -10.78
C VAL A 61 3.14 2.64 -11.14
N SER A 62 2.19 3.09 -10.30
CA SER A 62 1.35 4.25 -10.59
C SER A 62 0.84 4.96 -9.33
N TYR A 63 0.47 6.22 -9.48
CA TYR A 63 -0.32 6.94 -8.46
C TYR A 63 -1.73 6.37 -8.24
N LEU A 64 -2.22 5.52 -9.15
CA LEU A 64 -3.52 4.84 -9.01
C LEU A 64 -3.43 3.55 -8.18
N ASP A 65 -2.25 3.05 -7.84
CA ASP A 65 -2.11 1.80 -7.09
C ASP A 65 -2.83 1.82 -5.73
N PRO A 66 -2.75 2.89 -4.91
CA PRO A 66 -3.48 2.93 -3.66
C PRO A 66 -5.00 2.77 -3.82
N PRO A 67 -5.70 3.52 -4.70
CA PRO A 67 -7.13 3.30 -4.92
C PRO A 67 -7.44 1.93 -5.55
N MET A 68 -6.57 1.40 -6.41
CA MET A 68 -6.76 0.07 -7.01
C MET A 68 -6.62 -1.05 -5.97
N LEU A 69 -5.64 -0.95 -5.09
CA LEU A 69 -5.49 -1.86 -3.97
C LEU A 69 -6.72 -1.80 -3.04
N ALA A 70 -7.17 -0.59 -2.67
CA ALA A 70 -8.37 -0.41 -1.85
C ALA A 70 -9.61 -1.00 -2.51
N TYR A 71 -9.75 -0.84 -3.83
CA TYR A 71 -10.80 -1.46 -4.64
C TYR A 71 -10.75 -2.99 -4.55
N ALA A 72 -9.56 -3.57 -4.66
CA ALA A 72 -9.41 -5.02 -4.71
C ALA A 72 -9.72 -5.70 -3.37
N VAL A 73 -9.20 -5.16 -2.27
CA VAL A 73 -9.32 -5.79 -0.96
C VAL A 73 -10.64 -5.51 -0.25
N HIS A 74 -11.40 -4.48 -0.66
CA HIS A 74 -12.66 -4.05 -0.03
C HIS A 74 -12.53 -3.81 1.48
N ARG A 75 -11.36 -3.32 1.91
CA ARG A 75 -11.07 -2.99 3.31
C ARG A 75 -10.71 -1.52 3.43
N ARG A 76 -10.77 -1.01 4.65
CA ARG A 76 -10.30 0.35 4.96
C ARG A 76 -8.79 0.31 5.10
N VAL A 77 -8.09 0.93 4.18
CA VAL A 77 -6.63 0.88 4.12
C VAL A 77 -6.07 2.28 4.31
N ALA A 78 -5.27 2.45 5.35
CA ALA A 78 -4.50 3.67 5.60
C ALA A 78 -3.14 3.55 4.89
N PHE A 79 -2.91 4.38 3.87
CA PHE A 79 -1.67 4.33 3.10
C PHE A 79 -0.59 5.23 3.68
N MET A 80 0.62 4.70 3.72
CA MET A 80 1.82 5.49 3.97
C MET A 80 2.19 6.27 2.72
N ALA A 81 2.24 7.60 2.82
CA ALA A 81 2.52 8.48 1.70
C ALA A 81 3.74 9.35 1.99
N LYS A 82 4.45 9.77 0.94
CA LYS A 82 5.56 10.72 1.06
C LYS A 82 5.10 12.03 1.67
N LYS A 83 5.94 12.64 2.50
CA LYS A 83 5.67 13.94 3.13
C LYS A 83 5.38 15.02 2.08
N GLU A 84 6.08 15.01 0.96
CA GLU A 84 5.93 15.96 -0.14
C GLU A 84 4.53 15.95 -0.77
N LEU A 85 3.79 14.83 -0.69
CA LEU A 85 2.40 14.78 -1.14
C LEU A 85 1.47 15.64 -0.28
N PHE A 86 1.81 15.81 1.00
CA PHE A 86 1.07 16.68 1.93
C PHE A 86 1.52 18.13 1.87
N GLU A 87 2.70 18.40 1.32
CA GLU A 87 3.26 19.74 1.08
C GLU A 87 2.98 20.25 -0.34
N SER A 88 2.49 19.39 -1.24
CA SER A 88 2.16 19.72 -2.64
C SER A 88 1.17 20.90 -2.73
N ASP A 89 1.30 21.71 -3.77
CA ASP A 89 0.36 22.79 -4.08
C ASP A 89 -0.99 22.27 -4.60
N ASN A 90 -1.06 21.00 -5.00
CA ASN A 90 -2.30 20.35 -5.42
C ASN A 90 -3.23 20.11 -4.21
N LYS A 91 -4.12 21.08 -3.95
CA LYS A 91 -5.07 21.05 -2.83
C LYS A 91 -6.01 19.85 -2.89
N LEU A 92 -6.40 19.41 -4.09
CA LEU A 92 -7.29 18.25 -4.26
C LEU A 92 -6.59 16.95 -3.87
N LEU A 93 -5.36 16.73 -4.35
CA LEU A 93 -4.56 15.55 -4.00
C LEU A 93 -4.32 15.48 -2.49
N LYS A 94 -3.89 16.61 -1.90
CA LYS A 94 -3.70 16.74 -0.46
C LYS A 94 -4.97 16.41 0.34
N PHE A 95 -6.12 16.94 -0.10
CA PHE A 95 -7.41 16.66 0.51
C PHE A 95 -7.77 15.17 0.40
N LEU A 96 -7.60 14.55 -0.78
CA LEU A 96 -7.92 13.12 -1.00
C LEU A 96 -7.04 12.22 -0.12
N VAL A 97 -5.72 12.39 -0.15
CA VAL A 97 -4.81 11.57 0.65
C VAL A 97 -5.13 11.71 2.14
N HIS A 98 -5.40 12.93 2.60
CA HIS A 98 -5.74 13.18 3.99
C HIS A 98 -7.09 12.56 4.40
N SER A 99 -8.14 12.80 3.63
CA SER A 99 -9.51 12.35 3.98
C SER A 99 -9.67 10.83 3.87
N LEU A 100 -8.92 10.20 2.96
CA LEU A 100 -8.89 8.74 2.81
C LEU A 100 -7.99 8.03 3.84
N GLY A 101 -7.55 8.71 4.90
CA GLY A 101 -6.81 8.08 5.99
C GLY A 101 -5.30 7.94 5.74
N GLY A 102 -4.79 8.43 4.62
CA GLY A 102 -3.36 8.45 4.35
C GLY A 102 -2.58 9.32 5.34
N PHE A 103 -1.36 8.97 5.67
CA PHE A 103 -0.49 9.74 6.57
C PHE A 103 0.93 9.86 6.03
N ALA A 104 1.59 10.96 6.39
CA ALA A 104 2.92 11.27 5.91
C ALA A 104 3.98 10.44 6.65
N VAL A 105 4.99 10.00 5.91
CA VAL A 105 6.16 9.34 6.48
C VAL A 105 7.43 9.93 5.90
N ASN A 106 8.43 10.08 6.76
CA ASN A 106 9.80 10.25 6.33
C ASN A 106 10.39 8.86 6.05
N ARG A 107 10.72 8.58 4.79
CA ARG A 107 11.22 7.26 4.37
C ARG A 107 12.68 7.03 4.72
N GLU A 108 13.45 8.10 4.89
CA GLU A 108 14.86 8.03 5.22
C GLU A 108 15.08 7.71 6.70
N LYS A 109 14.19 8.20 7.57
CA LYS A 109 14.26 7.93 9.01
C LYS A 109 12.86 7.68 9.56
N PRO A 110 12.52 6.41 9.91
CA PRO A 110 11.27 6.11 10.58
C PRO A 110 11.17 6.89 11.90
N GLU A 111 10.25 7.84 11.97
CA GLU A 111 10.05 8.67 13.16
C GLU A 111 9.13 7.94 14.16
N LEU A 112 9.29 8.25 15.45
CA LEU A 112 8.37 7.75 16.50
C LEU A 112 6.90 8.08 16.18
N ALA A 113 6.65 9.20 15.48
CA ALA A 113 5.33 9.61 15.02
C ALA A 113 4.70 8.57 14.07
N THR A 114 5.50 7.99 13.17
CA THR A 114 5.06 6.92 12.26
C THR A 114 4.60 5.69 13.03
N PHE A 115 5.39 5.23 14.02
CA PHE A 115 5.01 4.08 14.86
C PHE A 115 3.73 4.34 15.66
N LYS A 116 3.55 5.55 16.20
CA LYS A 116 2.33 5.94 16.90
C LYS A 116 1.12 5.92 15.97
N THR A 117 1.29 6.40 14.73
CA THR A 117 0.23 6.37 13.71
C THR A 117 -0.13 4.95 13.30
N VAL A 118 0.85 4.09 13.02
CA VAL A 118 0.61 2.68 12.68
C VAL A 118 -0.10 1.95 13.83
N LYS A 119 0.30 2.20 15.08
CA LYS A 119 -0.42 1.69 16.26
C LYS A 119 -1.88 2.16 16.28
N ALA A 120 -2.12 3.44 16.01
CA ALA A 120 -3.48 3.99 15.97
C ALA A 120 -4.32 3.34 14.84
N VAL A 121 -3.74 3.07 13.67
CA VAL A 121 -4.40 2.32 12.59
C VAL A 121 -4.84 0.95 13.11
N PHE A 122 -3.91 0.16 13.67
CA PHE A 122 -4.17 -1.21 14.10
C PHE A 122 -5.04 -1.35 15.35
N ASN A 123 -5.25 -0.27 16.11
CA ASN A 123 -6.22 -0.23 17.21
C ASN A 123 -7.66 0.07 16.72
N THR A 124 -7.84 0.20 15.42
CA THR A 124 -9.14 0.47 14.77
C THR A 124 -9.41 -0.58 13.69
N PRO A 125 -10.62 -0.64 13.11
CA PRO A 125 -10.93 -1.54 11.99
C PRO A 125 -10.28 -1.12 10.66
N TRP A 126 -9.11 -0.50 10.69
CA TRP A 126 -8.34 -0.13 9.51
C TRP A 126 -7.11 -1.03 9.39
N SER A 127 -6.72 -1.28 8.16
CA SER A 127 -5.48 -1.99 7.80
C SER A 127 -4.44 -1.01 7.28
N LEU A 128 -3.20 -1.43 7.21
CA LEU A 128 -2.09 -0.62 6.68
C LEU A 128 -1.84 -0.96 5.22
N GLY A 129 -1.65 0.04 4.37
CA GLY A 129 -1.21 -0.12 2.99
C GLY A 129 0.20 0.41 2.79
N ILE A 130 1.05 -0.40 2.21
CA ILE A 130 2.46 -0.09 1.96
C ILE A 130 2.87 -0.53 0.56
N PHE A 131 3.80 0.19 -0.01
CA PHE A 131 4.51 -0.18 -1.23
C PHE A 131 6.00 -0.36 -0.88
N PRO A 132 6.47 -1.62 -0.69
CA PRO A 132 7.82 -1.91 -0.18
C PRO A 132 8.96 -1.34 -1.02
N GLN A 133 8.76 -1.14 -2.32
CA GLN A 133 9.74 -0.49 -3.20
C GLN A 133 9.97 1.00 -2.87
N GLY A 134 9.07 1.61 -2.09
CA GLY A 134 9.20 2.99 -1.62
C GLY A 134 9.09 4.08 -2.70
N LYS A 135 9.04 3.75 -3.97
CA LYS A 135 8.91 4.67 -5.11
C LYS A 135 8.10 4.00 -6.22
N ILE A 136 7.57 4.82 -7.13
CA ILE A 136 6.99 4.30 -8.36
C ILE A 136 8.12 3.79 -9.25
N VAL A 137 8.05 2.52 -9.62
CA VAL A 137 9.03 1.85 -10.50
C VAL A 137 8.38 1.62 -11.86
N LYS A 138 9.02 2.09 -12.93
CA LYS A 138 8.51 1.95 -14.29
C LYS A 138 9.01 0.68 -14.98
N GLU A 139 10.14 0.16 -14.52
CA GLU A 139 10.71 -1.08 -15.05
C GLU A 139 10.02 -2.30 -14.44
N PRO A 140 9.88 -3.40 -15.21
CA PRO A 140 9.21 -4.60 -14.75
C PRO A 140 10.14 -5.45 -13.84
N VAL A 141 10.64 -4.82 -12.77
CA VAL A 141 11.57 -5.46 -11.82
C VAL A 141 11.11 -5.25 -10.37
N ILE A 142 11.39 -6.23 -9.53
CA ILE A 142 11.24 -6.14 -8.07
C ILE A 142 12.62 -6.15 -7.46
N GLU A 143 13.04 -5.00 -6.93
CA GLU A 143 14.34 -4.77 -6.31
C GLU A 143 14.25 -3.70 -5.22
N ASN A 144 15.32 -3.49 -4.48
CA ASN A 144 15.46 -2.39 -3.50
C ASN A 144 14.31 -2.32 -2.46
N ILE A 145 13.97 -3.47 -1.88
CA ILE A 145 12.87 -3.58 -0.92
C ILE A 145 13.25 -2.94 0.41
N THR A 146 12.47 -1.95 0.83
CA THR A 146 12.64 -1.34 2.15
C THR A 146 12.06 -2.24 3.24
N LYS A 147 12.88 -2.62 4.22
CA LYS A 147 12.45 -3.53 5.32
C LYS A 147 11.49 -2.87 6.34
N GLY A 148 11.11 -1.61 6.13
CA GLY A 148 10.23 -0.89 7.07
C GLY A 148 8.87 -1.55 7.29
N PHE A 149 8.29 -2.21 6.29
CA PHE A 149 7.02 -2.91 6.44
C PHE A 149 7.14 -4.15 7.34
N ILE A 150 8.29 -4.83 7.32
CA ILE A 150 8.58 -5.99 8.17
C ILE A 150 8.68 -5.55 9.62
N LEU A 151 9.34 -4.42 9.87
CA LEU A 151 9.43 -3.87 11.22
C LEU A 151 8.05 -3.60 11.83
N PHE A 152 7.10 -3.09 11.03
CA PHE A 152 5.71 -2.92 11.47
C PHE A 152 5.00 -4.25 11.65
N ALA A 153 5.18 -5.22 10.72
CA ALA A 153 4.62 -6.55 10.83
C ALA A 153 5.02 -7.24 12.13
N LYS A 154 6.32 -7.28 12.42
CA LYS A 154 6.89 -7.86 13.65
C LYS A 154 6.40 -7.12 14.91
N LYS A 155 6.51 -5.77 14.91
CA LYS A 155 6.16 -4.94 16.07
C LYS A 155 4.71 -5.04 16.48
N PHE A 156 3.81 -5.13 15.49
CA PHE A 156 2.36 -5.11 15.72
C PHE A 156 1.68 -6.46 15.53
N LYS A 157 2.44 -7.52 15.28
CA LYS A 157 1.96 -8.88 15.01
C LYS A 157 0.89 -8.87 13.90
N ALA A 158 1.23 -8.27 12.77
CA ALA A 158 0.35 -8.08 11.62
C ALA A 158 0.87 -8.88 10.43
N ASP A 159 0.05 -9.78 9.90
CA ASP A 159 0.40 -10.52 8.69
C ASP A 159 0.48 -9.60 7.48
N ILE A 160 1.27 -10.00 6.49
CA ILE A 160 1.49 -9.27 5.27
C ILE A 160 0.74 -9.97 4.14
N VAL A 161 -0.10 -9.23 3.42
CA VAL A 161 -0.82 -9.74 2.25
C VAL A 161 -0.24 -9.08 1.00
N PRO A 162 0.46 -9.84 0.15
CA PRO A 162 0.96 -9.34 -1.13
C PRO A 162 -0.19 -8.99 -2.06
N VAL A 163 -0.08 -7.84 -2.75
CA VAL A 163 -1.08 -7.41 -3.75
C VAL A 163 -0.36 -7.01 -5.03
N GLY A 164 -0.46 -7.85 -6.06
CA GLY A 164 0.11 -7.59 -7.37
C GLY A 164 -0.85 -6.80 -8.26
N ILE A 165 -0.40 -5.64 -8.76
CA ILE A 165 -1.13 -4.84 -9.74
C ILE A 165 -0.46 -5.06 -11.09
N CYS A 166 -1.18 -5.70 -12.02
CA CYS A 166 -0.68 -6.21 -13.29
C CYS A 166 -1.36 -5.49 -14.47
N GLY A 167 -0.65 -5.37 -15.59
CA GLY A 167 -1.21 -4.80 -16.83
C GLY A 167 -1.32 -3.27 -16.81
N PHE A 168 -0.71 -2.58 -15.85
CA PHE A 168 -0.70 -1.13 -15.82
C PHE A 168 0.48 -0.59 -16.65
N ASP A 169 0.24 -0.33 -17.93
CA ASP A 169 1.19 0.26 -18.88
C ASP A 169 0.95 1.77 -19.13
N GLY A 170 0.14 2.39 -18.29
CA GLY A 170 -0.18 3.81 -18.32
C GLY A 170 -1.66 4.12 -18.09
N TYR A 171 -2.00 5.40 -18.07
CA TYR A 171 -3.36 5.84 -17.84
C TYR A 171 -4.26 5.55 -19.05
N ALA A 172 -5.46 5.04 -18.80
CA ALA A 172 -6.48 4.90 -19.83
C ALA A 172 -6.91 6.29 -20.34
N LYS A 173 -6.95 6.45 -21.67
CA LYS A 173 -7.40 7.69 -22.32
C LYS A 173 -8.86 7.57 -22.80
N LYS A 174 -9.34 6.35 -22.98
CA LYS A 174 -10.70 6.03 -23.40
C LYS A 174 -11.34 5.06 -22.42
N LEU A 175 -12.66 4.95 -22.45
CA LEU A 175 -13.40 3.99 -21.64
C LEU A 175 -13.05 2.56 -22.06
N PHE A 176 -12.86 1.67 -21.09
CA PHE A 176 -12.52 0.26 -21.28
C PHE A 176 -11.28 0.00 -22.15
N GLU A 177 -10.36 0.98 -22.21
CA GLU A 177 -9.19 0.91 -23.09
C GLU A 177 -8.18 -0.15 -22.65
N LYS A 178 -8.02 -0.31 -21.33
CA LYS A 178 -6.93 -1.11 -20.77
C LYS A 178 -7.43 -2.21 -19.86
N ASP A 179 -6.79 -3.36 -19.98
CA ASP A 179 -6.98 -4.47 -19.05
C ASP A 179 -6.08 -4.26 -17.83
N MET A 180 -6.63 -4.54 -16.64
CA MET A 180 -5.90 -4.51 -15.38
C MET A 180 -6.28 -5.72 -14.56
N THR A 181 -5.31 -6.46 -14.07
CA THR A 181 -5.54 -7.55 -13.12
C THR A 181 -4.91 -7.21 -11.79
N ILE A 182 -5.68 -7.38 -10.70
CA ILE A 182 -5.16 -7.23 -9.35
C ILE A 182 -5.23 -8.59 -8.68
N LYS A 183 -4.09 -9.10 -8.23
CA LYS A 183 -3.99 -10.42 -7.60
C LYS A 183 -3.64 -10.27 -6.13
N ILE A 184 -4.44 -10.90 -5.27
CA ILE A 184 -4.24 -10.88 -3.83
C ILE A 184 -3.61 -12.20 -3.43
N GLY A 185 -2.42 -12.13 -2.87
CA GLY A 185 -1.63 -13.29 -2.49
C GLY A 185 -2.04 -13.90 -1.15
N LYS A 186 -1.44 -15.05 -0.86
CA LYS A 186 -1.60 -15.70 0.44
C LYS A 186 -0.92 -14.85 1.52
N PRO A 187 -1.54 -14.72 2.70
CA PRO A 187 -0.93 -14.03 3.82
C PRO A 187 0.43 -14.64 4.20
N ILE A 188 1.39 -13.78 4.44
CA ILE A 188 2.72 -14.11 4.93
C ILE A 188 2.74 -13.80 6.42
N SER A 189 3.06 -14.80 7.25
CA SER A 189 3.08 -14.62 8.70
C SER A 189 4.18 -13.65 9.12
N TYR A 190 3.86 -12.76 10.05
CA TYR A 190 4.85 -11.90 10.70
C TYR A 190 5.89 -12.68 11.53
N GLU A 191 5.63 -13.96 11.84
CA GLU A 191 6.53 -14.81 12.63
C GLU A 191 7.73 -15.32 11.85
N LEU A 192 7.64 -15.38 10.52
CA LEU A 192 8.74 -15.78 9.65
C LEU A 192 9.96 -14.87 9.81
N ASP A 193 11.12 -15.35 9.41
CA ASP A 193 12.34 -14.55 9.35
C ASP A 193 12.20 -13.35 8.39
N GLU A 194 12.93 -12.25 8.65
CA GLU A 194 12.80 -11.02 7.85
C GLU A 194 13.13 -11.25 6.38
N ASP A 195 14.19 -11.99 6.11
CA ASP A 195 14.62 -12.27 4.73
C ASP A 195 13.66 -13.27 4.07
N GLU A 196 13.08 -14.18 4.82
CA GLU A 196 12.04 -15.08 4.34
C GLU A 196 10.76 -14.32 3.95
N ILE A 197 10.34 -13.34 4.76
CA ILE A 197 9.23 -12.46 4.44
C ILE A 197 9.49 -11.70 3.14
N VAL A 198 10.69 -11.15 2.95
CA VAL A 198 11.07 -10.42 1.72
C VAL A 198 11.03 -11.35 0.52
N ARG A 199 11.66 -12.54 0.62
CA ARG A 199 11.70 -13.52 -0.47
C ARG A 199 10.30 -13.97 -0.87
N GLU A 200 9.46 -14.31 0.11
CA GLU A 200 8.11 -14.80 -0.16
C GLU A 200 7.22 -13.70 -0.75
N TRP A 201 7.33 -12.45 -0.24
CA TRP A 201 6.64 -11.31 -0.83
C TRP A 201 7.07 -11.08 -2.29
N ALA A 202 8.37 -11.04 -2.56
CA ALA A 202 8.91 -10.83 -3.89
C ALA A 202 8.50 -11.97 -4.85
N ARG A 203 8.57 -13.22 -4.38
CA ARG A 203 8.15 -14.39 -5.15
C ARG A 203 6.70 -14.28 -5.60
N GLN A 204 5.77 -14.00 -4.67
CA GLN A 204 4.35 -13.86 -5.01
C GLN A 204 4.10 -12.68 -5.96
N ILE A 205 4.72 -11.52 -5.72
CA ILE A 205 4.55 -10.36 -6.60
C ILE A 205 5.08 -10.64 -8.01
N CYS A 206 6.27 -11.25 -8.14
CA CYS A 206 6.83 -11.61 -9.45
C CYS A 206 5.98 -12.66 -10.19
N GLU A 207 5.46 -13.65 -9.47
CA GLU A 207 4.53 -14.63 -10.03
C GLU A 207 3.24 -13.97 -10.57
N PHE A 208 2.73 -12.94 -9.86
CA PHE A 208 1.52 -12.23 -10.27
C PHE A 208 1.74 -11.31 -11.47
N THR A 209 2.85 -10.56 -11.45
CA THR A 209 3.11 -9.48 -12.40
C THR A 209 3.92 -9.91 -13.60
N GLY A 210 4.66 -11.02 -13.49
CA GLY A 210 5.67 -11.41 -14.47
C GLY A 210 6.95 -10.57 -14.41
N PHE A 211 7.13 -9.77 -13.36
CA PHE A 211 8.32 -8.94 -13.17
C PHE A 211 9.53 -9.80 -12.80
N GLU A 212 10.71 -9.33 -13.19
CA GLU A 212 11.97 -9.96 -12.81
C GLU A 212 12.25 -9.78 -11.32
N ASN A 213 12.63 -10.86 -10.64
CA ASN A 213 13.02 -10.81 -9.22
C ASN A 213 14.53 -10.55 -9.12
N ARG A 214 14.91 -9.37 -8.63
CA ARG A 214 16.31 -8.97 -8.37
C ARG A 214 16.59 -8.75 -6.88
N VAL A 215 15.73 -9.22 -6.01
CA VAL A 215 15.86 -8.99 -4.55
C VAL A 215 17.14 -9.63 -4.00
N GLU A 216 17.52 -10.81 -4.47
CA GLU A 216 18.72 -11.53 -4.01
C GLU A 216 20.02 -10.94 -4.57
N GLN A 217 19.95 -10.23 -5.70
CA GLN A 217 21.13 -9.61 -6.34
C GLN A 217 21.51 -8.28 -5.69
N ALA A 218 20.60 -7.69 -4.91
CA ALA A 218 20.77 -6.38 -4.28
C ALA A 218 21.32 -6.44 -2.84
N GLN A 219 21.91 -7.56 -2.39
CA GLN A 219 22.67 -7.55 -1.14
C GLN A 219 23.94 -6.72 -1.35
N PRO A 220 24.17 -5.67 -0.54
CA PRO A 220 25.41 -4.92 -0.65
C PRO A 220 26.58 -5.86 -0.38
N GLU A 221 27.58 -5.82 -1.29
CA GLU A 221 28.90 -6.36 -0.97
C GLU A 221 29.28 -5.87 0.41
N THR A 222 29.47 -6.80 1.33
CA THR A 222 30.08 -6.51 2.63
C THR A 222 31.42 -5.88 2.33
N VAL A 223 31.51 -4.57 2.52
CA VAL A 223 32.80 -3.88 2.55
C VAL A 223 33.58 -4.47 3.74
N ASN A 224 34.41 -5.45 3.42
CA ASN A 224 35.42 -5.91 4.32
C ASN A 224 36.41 -4.74 4.55
N CYS A 225 36.32 -4.11 5.71
CA CYS A 225 37.40 -3.29 6.26
C CYS A 225 38.39 -4.16 6.98
#